data_b1ecaacc34e3d84a784231e59c4dec15
#
_entry.id   b1ecaacc34e3d84a784231e59c4dec15
#
_cell.length_a   1.000
_cell.length_b   1.000
_cell.length_c   1.000
_cell.angle_alpha   90.00
_cell.angle_beta   90.00
_cell.angle_gamma   90.00
#
_symmetry.space_group_name_H-M   'P 1'
#
loop_
_entity.id
_entity.type
_entity.pdbx_description
1 polymer ?
#
loop_
_entity_poly.entity_id
_entity_poly.type
_entity_poly.pdbx_seq_one_letter_code
_entity_poly.pdbx_strand_id
1 'polypeptide(L)'
;MEVSAVTTDQAQQASVIAGRDLAENFDNFLMLLITQLRNQDPLSPMDTNEFTSQIVRFAGVEQAIATNSNLEQLIALQRANQAAGLIGYLGQRIEANGNTTALADGRAEWNYALPGAANQVTLLVTNEAGRAIYSTTGATEAGAHQFVWSGLDDAGNPMPEGQYTLAVTATDPEGNSMTATMTTVGTVTGIETAGDGPVLFVGKSGVPLGEVLAILGTLSDQQGQQEQT
;
A
#
# COMPACT_ATOMS: atom_id res chain seq x y z
N MET A 1 3.36 1.68 16.64
CA MET A 1 4.12 0.41 16.52
C MET A 1 5.21 0.61 15.49
N GLU A 2 6.44 0.84 15.98
CA GLU A 2 7.64 1.09 15.15
C GLU A 2 8.41 -0.23 14.97
N VAL A 3 8.12 -1.01 13.96
CA VAL A 3 8.89 -2.25 13.70
C VAL A 3 9.37 -2.39 12.25
N SER A 4 8.86 -1.61 11.29
CA SER A 4 9.17 -1.84 9.85
C SER A 4 10.36 -1.06 9.28
N ALA A 5 10.84 -0.01 9.95
CA ALA A 5 11.96 0.78 9.42
C ALA A 5 13.35 0.17 9.69
N VAL A 6 13.45 -0.76 10.66
CA VAL A 6 14.75 -1.32 11.12
C VAL A 6 15.28 -2.41 10.18
N THR A 7 14.43 -3.10 9.43
CA THR A 7 14.86 -4.28 8.65
C THR A 7 15.57 -3.94 7.33
N THR A 8 15.23 -2.82 6.68
CA THR A 8 15.84 -2.44 5.40
C THR A 8 17.26 -1.89 5.58
N ASP A 9 17.48 -1.12 6.64
CA ASP A 9 18.79 -0.54 6.97
C ASP A 9 19.81 -1.61 7.41
N GLN A 10 19.34 -2.66 8.10
CA GLN A 10 20.19 -3.78 8.50
C GLN A 10 20.65 -4.66 7.33
N ALA A 11 19.80 -4.88 6.32
CA ALA A 11 20.16 -5.66 5.14
C ALA A 11 21.19 -4.91 4.28
N GLN A 12 21.04 -3.60 4.14
CA GLN A 12 21.95 -2.75 3.39
C GLN A 12 23.30 -2.59 4.08
N GLN A 13 23.32 -2.48 5.41
CA GLN A 13 24.56 -2.49 6.21
C GLN A 13 25.26 -3.83 6.14
N ALA A 14 24.54 -4.94 6.15
CA ALA A 14 25.12 -6.29 6.05
C ALA A 14 25.82 -6.52 4.69
N SER A 15 25.28 -6.02 3.57
CA SER A 15 25.91 -6.16 2.26
C SER A 15 27.19 -5.31 2.13
N VAL A 16 27.20 -4.10 2.70
CA VAL A 16 28.37 -3.22 2.73
C VAL A 16 29.48 -3.81 3.60
N ILE A 17 29.14 -4.38 4.76
CA ILE A 17 30.10 -5.04 5.67
C ILE A 17 30.66 -6.28 5.00
N ALA A 18 29.84 -7.13 4.39
CA ALA A 18 30.30 -8.33 3.68
C ALA A 18 31.25 -7.98 2.52
N GLY A 19 31.01 -6.88 1.79
CA GLY A 19 31.90 -6.41 0.73
C GLY A 19 33.25 -5.91 1.27
N ARG A 20 33.27 -5.23 2.42
CA ARG A 20 34.51 -4.79 3.07
C ARG A 20 35.33 -5.95 3.61
N ASP A 21 34.70 -6.87 4.34
CA ASP A 21 35.35 -8.04 4.90
C ASP A 21 35.95 -8.92 3.78
N LEU A 22 35.29 -8.99 2.63
CA LEU A 22 35.79 -9.73 1.47
C LEU A 22 37.03 -9.03 0.88
N ALA A 23 37.03 -7.72 0.74
CA ALA A 23 38.16 -6.95 0.22
C ALA A 23 39.38 -7.06 1.16
N GLU A 24 39.19 -6.92 2.47
CA GLU A 24 40.27 -7.09 3.47
C GLU A 24 40.85 -8.52 3.44
N ASN A 25 40.01 -9.52 3.34
CA ASN A 25 40.44 -10.92 3.21
C ASN A 25 41.23 -11.16 1.92
N PHE A 26 40.85 -10.49 0.82
CA PHE A 26 41.56 -10.58 -0.44
C PHE A 26 42.93 -9.91 -0.38
N ASP A 27 43.04 -8.73 0.22
CA ASP A 27 44.33 -8.03 0.41
C ASP A 27 45.27 -8.81 1.32
N ASN A 28 44.77 -9.35 2.42
CA ASN A 28 45.54 -10.22 3.33
C ASN A 28 46.01 -11.48 2.61
N PHE A 29 45.16 -12.06 1.77
CA PHE A 29 45.50 -13.23 0.95
C PHE A 29 46.60 -12.90 -0.07
N LEU A 30 46.50 -11.76 -0.79
CA LEU A 30 47.51 -11.34 -1.75
C LEU A 30 48.89 -11.11 -1.05
N MET A 31 48.88 -10.54 0.16
CA MET A 31 50.11 -10.31 0.94
C MET A 31 50.76 -11.62 1.36
N LEU A 32 49.97 -12.63 1.77
CA LEU A 32 50.44 -13.98 2.06
C LEU A 32 51.04 -14.64 0.82
N LEU A 33 50.38 -14.50 -0.35
CA LEU A 33 50.84 -15.04 -1.64
C LEU A 33 52.19 -14.45 -2.04
N ILE A 34 52.34 -13.11 -1.94
CA ILE A 34 53.60 -12.45 -2.28
C ILE A 34 54.72 -12.87 -1.33
N THR A 35 54.41 -13.06 -0.04
CA THR A 35 55.38 -13.48 0.95
C THR A 35 55.83 -14.92 0.70
N GLN A 36 54.93 -15.81 0.32
CA GLN A 36 55.21 -17.20 -0.05
C GLN A 36 55.99 -17.30 -1.34
N LEU A 37 55.66 -16.52 -2.39
CA LEU A 37 56.42 -16.47 -3.63
C LEU A 37 57.87 -15.98 -3.44
N ARG A 38 58.09 -15.06 -2.49
CA ARG A 38 59.44 -14.57 -2.14
C ARG A 38 60.28 -15.58 -1.38
N ASN A 39 59.66 -16.54 -0.68
CA ASN A 39 60.34 -17.53 0.17
C ASN A 39 60.28 -18.97 -0.35
N GLN A 40 59.79 -19.19 -1.61
CA GLN A 40 59.66 -20.50 -2.21
C GLN A 40 61.03 -21.11 -2.56
N ASP A 41 61.21 -22.38 -2.15
CA ASP A 41 62.32 -23.21 -2.62
C ASP A 41 62.00 -23.66 -4.07
N PRO A 42 62.92 -23.47 -5.04
CA PRO A 42 62.70 -23.78 -6.46
C PRO A 42 62.44 -25.26 -6.76
N LEU A 43 62.55 -26.15 -5.78
CA LEU A 43 62.36 -27.61 -5.95
C LEU A 43 60.95 -28.14 -5.59
N SER A 44 60.03 -27.28 -5.08
CA SER A 44 58.67 -27.70 -4.75
C SER A 44 57.66 -26.60 -5.13
N PRO A 45 57.29 -26.46 -6.43
CA PRO A 45 56.31 -25.46 -6.84
C PRO A 45 54.91 -25.85 -6.32
N MET A 46 54.24 -24.96 -5.60
CA MET A 46 52.83 -25.14 -5.24
C MET A 46 51.91 -25.11 -6.46
N ASP A 47 50.80 -25.83 -6.40
CA ASP A 47 49.80 -25.93 -7.46
C ASP A 47 49.07 -24.57 -7.68
N THR A 48 49.52 -23.79 -8.62
CA THR A 48 48.97 -22.48 -9.00
C THR A 48 47.50 -22.56 -9.44
N ASN A 49 47.01 -23.73 -9.83
CA ASN A 49 45.64 -23.95 -10.31
C ASN A 49 44.60 -23.83 -9.16
N GLU A 50 44.93 -24.30 -7.98
CA GLU A 50 44.05 -24.22 -6.83
C GLU A 50 43.83 -22.75 -6.40
N PHE A 51 44.89 -21.94 -6.44
CA PHE A 51 44.84 -20.52 -6.18
C PHE A 51 44.03 -19.76 -7.22
N THR A 52 44.24 -20.03 -8.49
CA THR A 52 43.44 -19.38 -9.56
C THR A 52 41.96 -19.71 -9.42
N SER A 53 41.61 -20.92 -9.04
CA SER A 53 40.22 -21.30 -8.80
C SER A 53 39.60 -20.59 -7.59
N GLN A 54 40.38 -20.29 -6.54
CA GLN A 54 39.88 -19.51 -5.40
C GLN A 54 39.67 -18.05 -5.81
N ILE A 55 40.60 -17.43 -6.54
CA ILE A 55 40.44 -16.05 -7.05
C ILE A 55 39.17 -15.93 -7.92
N VAL A 56 38.94 -16.88 -8.82
CA VAL A 56 37.75 -16.90 -9.68
C VAL A 56 36.47 -17.04 -8.86
N ARG A 57 36.48 -17.82 -7.77
CA ARG A 57 35.32 -17.93 -6.86
C ARG A 57 35.08 -16.60 -6.11
N PHE A 58 36.13 -15.93 -5.64
CA PHE A 58 36.00 -14.62 -5.00
C PHE A 58 35.46 -13.56 -5.96
N ALA A 59 36.00 -13.49 -7.17
CA ALA A 59 35.48 -12.60 -8.22
C ALA A 59 34.00 -12.88 -8.54
N GLY A 60 33.59 -14.15 -8.51
CA GLY A 60 32.19 -14.54 -8.69
C GLY A 60 31.28 -14.06 -7.55
N VAL A 61 31.77 -14.14 -6.30
CA VAL A 61 31.02 -13.63 -5.12
C VAL A 61 30.95 -12.11 -5.16
N GLU A 62 32.05 -11.43 -5.46
CA GLU A 62 32.08 -9.96 -5.61
C GLU A 62 31.09 -9.48 -6.69
N GLN A 63 31.09 -10.17 -7.85
CA GLN A 63 30.13 -9.88 -8.91
C GLN A 63 28.67 -10.11 -8.46
N ALA A 64 28.41 -11.15 -7.67
CA ALA A 64 27.07 -11.42 -7.14
C ALA A 64 26.62 -10.34 -6.14
N ILE A 65 27.52 -9.88 -5.26
CA ILE A 65 27.25 -8.77 -4.33
C ILE A 65 26.97 -7.48 -5.12
N ALA A 66 27.80 -7.14 -6.10
CA ALA A 66 27.60 -5.95 -6.93
C ALA A 66 26.27 -6.04 -7.70
N THR A 67 25.91 -7.20 -8.22
CA THR A 67 24.63 -7.42 -8.91
C THR A 67 23.45 -7.23 -7.96
N ASN A 68 23.50 -7.77 -6.74
CA ASN A 68 22.46 -7.60 -5.75
C ASN A 68 22.31 -6.12 -5.34
N SER A 69 23.41 -5.40 -5.13
CA SER A 69 23.39 -3.98 -4.84
C SER A 69 22.75 -3.16 -5.97
N ASN A 70 23.05 -3.48 -7.24
CA ASN A 70 22.42 -2.82 -8.37
C ASN A 70 20.92 -3.12 -8.45
N LEU A 71 20.49 -4.35 -8.13
CA LEU A 71 19.07 -4.71 -8.06
C LEU A 71 18.34 -3.95 -6.95
N GLU A 72 18.96 -3.80 -5.78
CA GLU A 72 18.42 -2.99 -4.68
C GLU A 72 18.24 -1.53 -5.09
N GLN A 73 19.24 -0.95 -5.79
CA GLN A 73 19.14 0.41 -6.32
C GLN A 73 18.01 0.55 -7.35
N LEU A 74 17.85 -0.43 -8.25
CA LEU A 74 16.75 -0.45 -9.22
C LEU A 74 15.38 -0.53 -8.52
N ILE A 75 15.26 -1.35 -7.48
CA ILE A 75 14.03 -1.44 -6.68
C ILE A 75 13.74 -0.10 -5.97
N ALA A 76 14.76 0.55 -5.40
CA ALA A 76 14.61 1.85 -4.77
C ALA A 76 14.16 2.92 -5.78
N LEU A 77 14.76 2.95 -6.97
CA LEU A 77 14.37 3.85 -8.05
C LEU A 77 12.93 3.58 -8.52
N GLN A 78 12.55 2.32 -8.65
CA GLN A 78 11.19 1.94 -9.03
C GLN A 78 10.16 2.38 -8.00
N ARG A 79 10.47 2.23 -6.69
CA ARG A 79 9.62 2.73 -5.61
C ARG A 79 9.48 4.25 -5.64
N ALA A 80 10.58 4.97 -5.90
CA ALA A 80 10.55 6.42 -6.02
C ALA A 80 9.68 6.90 -7.20
N ASN A 81 9.80 6.24 -8.35
CA ASN A 81 8.97 6.52 -9.52
C ASN A 81 7.49 6.24 -9.25
N GLN A 82 7.19 5.14 -8.57
CA GLN A 82 5.82 4.80 -8.17
C GLN A 82 5.25 5.83 -7.20
N ALA A 83 6.02 6.25 -6.20
CA ALA A 83 5.61 7.30 -5.26
C ALA A 83 5.33 8.64 -5.96
N ALA A 84 6.18 9.02 -6.92
CA ALA A 84 5.98 10.24 -7.72
C ALA A 84 4.66 10.21 -8.52
N GLY A 85 4.31 9.06 -9.09
CA GLY A 85 3.03 8.88 -9.80
C GLY A 85 1.80 9.01 -8.90
N LEU A 86 1.94 8.72 -7.60
CA LEU A 86 0.83 8.74 -6.67
C LEU A 86 0.50 10.15 -6.12
N ILE A 87 1.41 11.10 -6.23
CA ILE A 87 1.20 12.49 -5.75
C ILE A 87 -0.06 13.10 -6.40
N GLY A 88 -0.36 12.72 -7.64
CA GLY A 88 -1.57 13.18 -8.34
C GLY A 88 -2.89 12.74 -7.71
N TYR A 89 -2.88 11.77 -6.79
CA TYR A 89 -4.09 11.35 -6.07
C TYR A 89 -4.42 12.23 -4.86
N LEU A 90 -3.43 12.97 -4.32
CA LEU A 90 -3.68 13.85 -3.17
C LEU A 90 -4.73 14.90 -3.51
N GLY A 91 -5.75 15.02 -2.67
CA GLY A 91 -6.86 15.93 -2.85
C GLY A 91 -7.91 15.45 -3.87
N GLN A 92 -7.68 14.35 -4.57
CA GLN A 92 -8.67 13.76 -5.48
C GLN A 92 -9.70 12.95 -4.67
N ARG A 93 -10.93 12.96 -5.16
CA ARG A 93 -11.95 12.04 -4.68
C ARG A 93 -11.77 10.70 -5.40
N ILE A 94 -11.78 9.63 -4.65
CA ILE A 94 -11.69 8.26 -5.16
C ILE A 94 -12.92 7.46 -4.75
N GLU A 95 -13.25 6.48 -5.57
CA GLU A 95 -14.16 5.39 -5.22
C GLU A 95 -13.33 4.12 -5.06
N ALA A 96 -13.55 3.40 -3.97
CA ALA A 96 -12.82 2.19 -3.65
C ALA A 96 -13.74 1.12 -3.04
N ASN A 97 -13.35 -0.15 -3.18
CA ASN A 97 -14.03 -1.25 -2.50
C ASN A 97 -13.99 -1.04 -0.98
N GLY A 98 -15.12 -1.29 -0.33
CA GLY A 98 -15.21 -1.21 1.12
C GLY A 98 -16.49 -0.57 1.59
N ASN A 99 -16.63 -0.51 2.90
CA ASN A 99 -17.82 0.02 3.57
C ASN A 99 -17.49 1.06 4.64
N THR A 100 -16.21 1.46 4.76
CA THR A 100 -15.76 2.44 5.76
C THR A 100 -15.19 3.67 5.06
N THR A 101 -15.68 4.84 5.41
CA THR A 101 -15.19 6.13 4.89
C THR A 101 -15.07 7.16 6.00
N ALA A 102 -14.41 8.28 5.72
CA ALA A 102 -14.30 9.39 6.65
C ALA A 102 -15.53 10.31 6.57
N LEU A 103 -16.05 10.74 7.71
CA LEU A 103 -16.88 11.91 7.80
C LEU A 103 -15.99 13.15 7.77
N ALA A 104 -16.06 13.92 6.70
CA ALA A 104 -15.31 15.14 6.50
C ALA A 104 -16.25 16.22 5.94
N ASP A 105 -16.11 17.46 6.40
CA ASP A 105 -16.96 18.58 5.99
C ASP A 105 -18.47 18.28 6.17
N GLY A 106 -18.82 17.52 7.22
CA GLY A 106 -20.20 17.13 7.50
C GLY A 106 -20.79 16.13 6.49
N ARG A 107 -19.97 15.40 5.74
CA ARG A 107 -20.43 14.48 4.69
C ARG A 107 -19.62 13.18 4.68
N ALA A 108 -20.33 12.06 4.61
CA ALA A 108 -19.75 10.75 4.30
C ALA A 108 -20.57 10.10 3.20
N GLU A 109 -19.91 9.37 2.27
CA GLU A 109 -20.54 8.91 1.05
C GLU A 109 -20.15 7.47 0.74
N TRP A 110 -21.15 6.67 0.39
CA TRP A 110 -21.03 5.30 -0.05
C TRP A 110 -21.89 5.04 -1.27
N ASN A 111 -21.50 4.05 -2.06
CA ASN A 111 -22.39 3.42 -3.01
C ASN A 111 -22.65 1.98 -2.56
N TYR A 112 -23.86 1.49 -2.79
CA TYR A 112 -24.19 0.09 -2.62
C TYR A 112 -24.92 -0.40 -3.86
N ALA A 113 -24.73 -1.66 -4.22
CA ALA A 113 -25.42 -2.24 -5.37
C ALA A 113 -26.15 -3.53 -4.95
N LEU A 114 -27.41 -3.62 -5.36
CA LEU A 114 -28.28 -4.76 -5.12
C LEU A 114 -28.27 -5.68 -6.36
N PRO A 115 -28.10 -7.00 -6.18
CA PRO A 115 -28.11 -7.96 -7.29
C PRO A 115 -29.49 -8.15 -7.93
N GLY A 116 -30.55 -7.73 -7.24
CA GLY A 116 -31.96 -7.83 -7.67
C GLY A 116 -32.82 -6.82 -6.92
N ALA A 117 -34.08 -6.72 -7.25
CA ALA A 117 -35.03 -5.90 -6.49
C ALA A 117 -35.23 -6.46 -5.08
N ALA A 118 -35.14 -5.59 -4.08
CA ALA A 118 -35.34 -5.91 -2.67
C ALA A 118 -36.79 -5.55 -2.23
N ASN A 119 -37.31 -6.27 -1.25
CA ASN A 119 -38.54 -5.87 -0.55
C ASN A 119 -38.24 -4.80 0.52
N GLN A 120 -37.08 -4.91 1.19
CA GLN A 120 -36.65 -3.98 2.21
C GLN A 120 -35.14 -3.81 2.18
N VAL A 121 -34.67 -2.57 2.33
CA VAL A 121 -33.26 -2.23 2.51
C VAL A 121 -33.12 -1.33 3.73
N THR A 122 -32.24 -1.72 4.64
CA THR A 122 -31.89 -0.93 5.83
C THR A 122 -30.40 -0.55 5.73
N LEU A 123 -30.14 0.73 5.85
CA LEU A 123 -28.81 1.33 5.89
C LEU A 123 -28.50 1.70 7.33
N LEU A 124 -27.41 1.18 7.90
CA LEU A 124 -26.99 1.41 9.26
C LEU A 124 -25.58 1.99 9.27
N VAL A 125 -25.42 3.20 9.80
CA VAL A 125 -24.10 3.83 9.99
C VAL A 125 -23.63 3.56 11.41
N THR A 126 -22.42 3.04 11.54
CA THR A 126 -21.75 2.80 12.83
C THR A 126 -20.46 3.58 12.93
N ASN A 127 -20.06 3.92 14.16
CA ASN A 127 -18.76 4.55 14.43
C ASN A 127 -17.63 3.50 14.57
N GLU A 128 -16.40 3.95 14.81
CA GLU A 128 -15.21 3.09 15.01
C GLU A 128 -15.38 2.06 16.14
N ALA A 129 -16.22 2.34 17.13
CA ALA A 129 -16.53 1.43 18.24
C ALA A 129 -17.64 0.41 17.89
N GLY A 130 -18.15 0.41 16.66
CA GLY A 130 -19.26 -0.45 16.21
C GLY A 130 -20.63 -0.03 16.74
N ARG A 131 -20.74 1.15 17.38
CA ARG A 131 -22.03 1.64 17.89
C ARG A 131 -22.83 2.22 16.73
N ALA A 132 -24.11 1.82 16.64
CA ALA A 132 -25.11 2.38 15.72
C ALA A 132 -25.30 3.88 16.01
N ILE A 133 -25.19 4.71 14.98
CA ILE A 133 -25.31 6.15 15.04
C ILE A 133 -26.53 6.64 14.28
N TYR A 134 -26.74 6.10 13.08
CA TYR A 134 -27.82 6.52 12.20
C TYR A 134 -28.38 5.34 11.44
N SER A 135 -29.69 5.28 11.27
CA SER A 135 -30.38 4.25 10.50
C SER A 135 -31.43 4.84 9.59
N THR A 136 -31.50 4.34 8.36
CA THR A 136 -32.51 4.76 7.38
C THR A 136 -32.87 3.62 6.44
N THR A 137 -33.95 3.81 5.69
CA THR A 137 -34.30 2.89 4.59
C THR A 137 -33.52 3.28 3.32
N GLY A 138 -33.01 2.28 2.61
CA GLY A 138 -32.36 2.46 1.30
C GLY A 138 -33.33 2.26 0.14
N ALA A 139 -32.85 2.53 -1.07
CA ALA A 139 -33.54 2.21 -2.32
C ALA A 139 -33.61 0.68 -2.49
N THR A 140 -34.72 0.20 -3.07
CA THR A 140 -35.03 -1.24 -3.20
C THR A 140 -34.88 -1.78 -4.62
N GLU A 141 -34.64 -0.91 -5.60
CA GLU A 141 -34.47 -1.32 -6.99
C GLU A 141 -33.14 -2.06 -7.17
N ALA A 142 -33.05 -2.93 -8.17
CA ALA A 142 -31.80 -3.58 -8.56
C ALA A 142 -30.83 -2.56 -9.12
N GLY A 143 -29.52 -2.74 -8.85
CA GLY A 143 -28.47 -1.88 -9.37
C GLY A 143 -27.77 -1.02 -8.32
N ALA A 144 -27.02 -0.03 -8.78
CA ALA A 144 -26.20 0.83 -7.92
C ALA A 144 -26.99 2.02 -7.38
N HIS A 145 -26.81 2.30 -6.10
CA HIS A 145 -27.44 3.40 -5.38
C HIS A 145 -26.38 4.16 -4.58
N GLN A 146 -26.46 5.48 -4.60
CA GLN A 146 -25.64 6.35 -3.80
C GLN A 146 -26.32 6.64 -2.45
N PHE A 147 -25.55 6.57 -1.37
CA PHE A 147 -25.96 7.00 -0.05
C PHE A 147 -25.01 8.05 0.49
N VAL A 148 -25.56 9.22 0.81
CA VAL A 148 -24.83 10.33 1.40
C VAL A 148 -25.41 10.60 2.79
N TRP A 149 -24.55 10.51 3.80
CA TRP A 149 -24.90 10.82 5.19
C TRP A 149 -24.38 12.20 5.57
N SER A 150 -25.24 13.01 6.18
CA SER A 150 -24.95 14.39 6.58
C SER A 150 -24.22 14.52 7.93
N GLY A 151 -23.73 13.42 8.49
CA GLY A 151 -23.00 13.43 9.75
C GLY A 151 -23.87 13.69 10.99
N LEU A 152 -25.18 13.48 10.91
CA LEU A 152 -26.11 13.63 12.03
C LEU A 152 -26.53 12.26 12.57
N ASP A 153 -26.70 12.13 13.89
CA ASP A 153 -27.30 10.94 14.49
C ASP A 153 -28.83 10.92 14.30
N ASP A 154 -29.50 9.84 14.76
CA ASP A 154 -30.96 9.71 14.68
C ASP A 154 -31.72 10.81 15.48
N ALA A 155 -31.05 11.49 16.42
CA ALA A 155 -31.61 12.61 17.17
C ALA A 155 -31.31 13.98 16.54
N GLY A 156 -30.57 14.01 15.42
CA GLY A 156 -30.17 15.24 14.71
C GLY A 156 -28.93 15.93 15.28
N ASN A 157 -28.18 15.29 16.17
CA ASN A 157 -26.95 15.85 16.70
C ASN A 157 -25.78 15.62 15.74
N PRO A 158 -24.89 16.61 15.55
CA PRO A 158 -23.72 16.44 14.70
C PRO A 158 -22.72 15.45 15.31
N MET A 159 -22.24 14.56 14.48
CA MET A 159 -21.20 13.59 14.83
C MET A 159 -19.81 14.17 14.57
N PRO A 160 -18.81 13.78 15.37
CA PRO A 160 -17.44 14.22 15.16
C PRO A 160 -16.87 13.67 13.84
N GLU A 161 -15.92 14.41 13.27
CA GLU A 161 -15.10 13.87 12.16
C GLU A 161 -14.40 12.59 12.59
N GLY A 162 -14.37 11.59 11.71
CA GLY A 162 -13.81 10.28 12.01
C GLY A 162 -14.24 9.23 11.00
N GLN A 163 -13.93 7.98 11.31
CA GLN A 163 -14.31 6.84 10.47
C GLN A 163 -15.70 6.34 10.81
N TYR A 164 -16.48 6.10 9.76
CA TYR A 164 -17.83 5.53 9.86
C TYR A 164 -17.99 4.40 8.87
N THR A 165 -18.69 3.36 9.29
CA THR A 165 -18.92 2.15 8.51
C THR A 165 -20.39 2.04 8.18
N LEU A 166 -20.71 1.79 6.91
CA LEU A 166 -22.05 1.48 6.44
C LEU A 166 -22.27 -0.04 6.46
N ALA A 167 -23.36 -0.47 7.05
CA ALA A 167 -23.90 -1.82 6.90
C ALA A 167 -25.21 -1.76 6.11
N VAL A 168 -25.32 -2.57 5.08
CA VAL A 168 -26.53 -2.70 4.25
C VAL A 168 -27.16 -4.07 4.51
N THR A 169 -28.40 -4.06 4.99
CA THR A 169 -29.21 -5.26 5.12
C THR A 169 -30.37 -5.19 4.14
N ALA A 170 -30.44 -6.15 3.22
CA ALA A 170 -31.49 -6.22 2.21
C ALA A 170 -32.17 -7.59 2.24
N THR A 171 -33.49 -7.62 1.98
CA THR A 171 -34.27 -8.83 1.84
C THR A 171 -35.00 -8.82 0.50
N ASP A 172 -35.06 -9.97 -0.17
CA ASP A 172 -35.85 -10.14 -1.38
C ASP A 172 -37.35 -10.19 -1.10
N PRO A 173 -38.23 -10.20 -2.13
CA PRO A 173 -39.67 -10.33 -1.95
C PRO A 173 -40.12 -11.62 -1.24
N GLU A 174 -39.30 -12.66 -1.29
CA GLU A 174 -39.51 -13.96 -0.63
C GLU A 174 -39.03 -13.96 0.84
N GLY A 175 -38.37 -12.87 1.31
CA GLY A 175 -37.87 -12.73 2.67
C GLY A 175 -36.48 -13.29 2.89
N ASN A 176 -35.75 -13.69 1.84
CA ASN A 176 -34.37 -14.16 1.96
C ASN A 176 -33.38 -12.95 2.04
N SER A 177 -32.28 -13.15 2.74
CA SER A 177 -31.21 -12.12 2.82
C SER A 177 -30.50 -11.99 1.48
N MET A 178 -30.28 -10.75 1.05
CA MET A 178 -29.52 -10.37 -0.14
C MET A 178 -28.19 -9.74 0.27
N THR A 179 -27.10 -10.09 -0.42
CA THR A 179 -25.80 -9.46 -0.21
C THR A 179 -25.64 -8.30 -1.18
N ALA A 180 -25.50 -7.08 -0.64
CA ALA A 180 -25.16 -5.89 -1.40
C ALA A 180 -23.62 -5.80 -1.54
N THR A 181 -23.13 -5.38 -2.70
CA THR A 181 -21.74 -4.92 -2.84
C THR A 181 -21.66 -3.46 -2.44
N MET A 182 -20.56 -3.06 -1.82
CA MET A 182 -20.39 -1.70 -1.32
C MET A 182 -19.06 -1.11 -1.77
N THR A 183 -19.10 0.18 -2.12
CA THR A 183 -17.92 1.01 -2.33
C THR A 183 -18.01 2.26 -1.48
N THR A 184 -16.85 2.80 -1.15
CA THR A 184 -16.73 4.06 -0.40
C THR A 184 -16.22 5.16 -1.32
N VAL A 185 -16.70 6.37 -1.10
CA VAL A 185 -16.19 7.56 -1.79
C VAL A 185 -15.58 8.49 -0.76
N GLY A 186 -14.37 8.97 -1.04
CA GLY A 186 -13.71 9.92 -0.14
C GLY A 186 -12.52 10.60 -0.78
N THR A 187 -12.07 11.68 -0.13
CA THR A 187 -10.92 12.47 -0.60
C THR A 187 -9.63 11.89 -0.04
N VAL A 188 -8.64 11.70 -0.91
CA VAL A 188 -7.30 11.24 -0.52
C VAL A 188 -6.58 12.34 0.25
N THR A 189 -6.27 12.05 1.52
CA THR A 189 -5.60 12.98 2.45
C THR A 189 -4.14 12.64 2.67
N GLY A 190 -3.70 11.44 2.29
CA GLY A 190 -2.33 10.98 2.47
C GLY A 190 -2.02 9.77 1.59
N ILE A 191 -0.73 9.49 1.43
CA ILE A 191 -0.23 8.36 0.65
C ILE A 191 0.91 7.73 1.42
N GLU A 192 0.90 6.41 1.52
CA GLU A 192 2.00 5.61 2.05
C GLU A 192 2.47 4.63 0.98
N THR A 193 3.80 4.51 0.83
CA THR A 193 4.43 3.62 -0.16
C THR A 193 5.31 2.55 0.49
N ALA A 194 5.24 2.42 1.81
CA ALA A 194 5.95 1.40 2.57
C ALA A 194 5.14 0.08 2.64
N GLY A 195 5.84 -1.04 2.79
CA GLY A 195 5.21 -2.36 2.94
C GLY A 195 4.83 -3.03 1.62
N ASP A 196 3.70 -3.74 1.60
CA ASP A 196 3.26 -4.63 0.50
C ASP A 196 2.69 -3.87 -0.72
N GLY A 197 2.76 -2.56 -0.74
CA GLY A 197 2.30 -1.72 -1.85
C GLY A 197 1.77 -0.37 -1.41
N PRO A 198 1.40 0.50 -2.38
CA PRO A 198 0.88 1.82 -2.08
C PRO A 198 -0.49 1.77 -1.42
N VAL A 199 -0.65 2.58 -0.38
CA VAL A 199 -1.92 2.78 0.35
C VAL A 199 -2.29 4.25 0.27
N LEU A 200 -3.51 4.54 -0.16
CA LEU A 200 -4.11 5.87 -0.15
C LEU A 200 -4.92 6.05 1.14
N PHE A 201 -4.74 7.14 1.84
CA PHE A 201 -5.52 7.43 3.04
C PHE A 201 -6.72 8.32 2.70
N VAL A 202 -7.90 7.88 3.13
CA VAL A 202 -9.12 8.68 3.17
C VAL A 202 -9.43 8.94 4.63
N GLY A 203 -9.07 10.11 5.12
CA GLY A 203 -9.01 10.39 6.55
C GLY A 203 -8.01 9.47 7.25
N LYS A 204 -8.48 8.57 8.12
CA LYS A 204 -7.65 7.56 8.80
C LYS A 204 -7.72 6.18 8.14
N SER A 205 -8.58 5.98 7.16
CA SER A 205 -8.73 4.69 6.48
C SER A 205 -7.68 4.53 5.40
N GLY A 206 -6.86 3.49 5.51
CA GLY A 206 -5.93 3.10 4.46
C GLY A 206 -6.64 2.25 3.41
N VAL A 207 -6.63 2.70 2.17
CA VAL A 207 -7.16 2.01 0.99
C VAL A 207 -6.00 1.57 0.13
N PRO A 208 -5.75 0.25 -0.04
CA PRO A 208 -4.76 -0.22 -0.98
C PRO A 208 -5.07 0.30 -2.40
N LEU A 209 -4.04 0.69 -3.14
CA LEU A 209 -4.24 1.23 -4.50
C LEU A 209 -5.00 0.25 -5.41
N GLY A 210 -4.81 -1.05 -5.22
CA GLY A 210 -5.52 -2.10 -5.97
C GLY A 210 -7.03 -2.16 -5.72
N GLU A 211 -7.51 -1.56 -4.62
CA GLU A 211 -8.95 -1.49 -4.28
C GLU A 211 -9.62 -0.21 -4.81
N VAL A 212 -8.84 0.70 -5.39
CA VAL A 212 -9.38 1.91 -6.01
C VAL A 212 -10.01 1.56 -7.34
N LEU A 213 -11.29 1.86 -7.50
CA LEU A 213 -12.08 1.58 -8.69
C LEU A 213 -12.11 2.77 -9.66
N ALA A 214 -12.18 3.99 -9.12
CA ALA A 214 -12.28 5.21 -9.91
C ALA A 214 -11.66 6.43 -9.21
N ILE A 215 -11.21 7.40 -10.01
CA ILE A 215 -10.87 8.74 -9.57
C ILE A 215 -12.01 9.65 -10.05
N LEU A 216 -12.66 10.33 -9.11
CA LEU A 216 -13.87 11.13 -9.38
C LEU A 216 -13.59 12.63 -9.58
N GLY A 217 -12.31 13.02 -9.56
CA GLY A 217 -11.90 14.44 -9.63
C GLY A 217 -12.16 15.20 -8.33
N THR A 218 -11.94 16.53 -8.36
CA THR A 218 -12.19 17.39 -7.21
C THR A 218 -13.64 17.88 -7.19
N LEU A 219 -14.17 18.22 -6.01
CA LEU A 219 -15.55 18.75 -5.89
C LEU A 219 -15.81 20.02 -6.71
N SER A 220 -14.78 20.78 -7.02
CA SER A 220 -14.88 22.00 -7.83
C SER A 220 -15.25 21.74 -9.31
N ASP A 221 -14.94 20.56 -9.84
CA ASP A 221 -15.23 20.22 -11.23
C ASP A 221 -16.70 19.87 -11.49
N GLN A 222 -17.44 19.53 -10.44
CA GLN A 222 -18.87 19.13 -10.56
C GLN A 222 -19.84 20.32 -10.55
N GLN A 223 -19.45 21.47 -9.98
CA GLN A 223 -20.31 22.66 -9.96
C GLN A 223 -20.32 23.43 -11.30
N GLY A 224 -19.29 23.28 -12.13
CA GLY A 224 -19.21 23.94 -13.43
C GLY A 224 -20.09 23.36 -14.54
N GLN A 225 -20.65 22.16 -14.35
CA GLN A 225 -21.51 21.52 -15.36
C GLN A 225 -23.01 21.79 -15.20
N GLN A 226 -23.45 22.33 -14.07
CA GLN A 226 -24.87 22.64 -13.84
C GLN A 226 -25.28 24.07 -14.25
N GLU A 227 -24.34 24.95 -14.57
CA GLU A 227 -24.63 26.34 -15.04
C GLU A 227 -24.69 26.51 -16.57
N GLN A 228 -24.60 25.45 -17.36
CA GLN A 228 -24.64 25.50 -18.83
C GLN A 228 -25.82 24.73 -19.46
N THR A 229 -26.98 24.70 -18.80
CA THR A 229 -28.21 24.16 -19.44
C THR A 229 -29.36 25.16 -19.35
#